data_ac471a5bc13591d14f350c6b7339315b
#
_entry.id   ac471a5bc13591d14f350c6b7339315b
#
_cell.length_a   1.000
_cell.length_b   1.000
_cell.length_c   1.000
_cell.angle_alpha   90.00
_cell.angle_beta   90.00
_cell.angle_gamma   90.00
#
_symmetry.space_group_name_H-M   'P 1'
#
loop_
_entity.id
_entity.type
_entity.pdbx_description
1 polymer ?
#
loop_
_entity_poly.entity_id
_entity_poly.type
_entity_poly.pdbx_seq_one_letter_code
_entity_poly.pdbx_strand_id
1 'polypeptide(L)'
;MEAKLQVALDFLEMSRALVVAREAVDGGVHWIEAGTPLIKSEGLDAVRILREEFPEHTIVADMKTMDAGRTEMESAAKAGASVAVVLAAASESTIRECVEAGRNYGFKVQMDLVSHPDPVRRAVEACEWGVDIIGVHCPID
;
A
#
# COMPACT_ATOMS: atom_id res chain seq x y z
N MET A 1 6.20 -20.73 5.56
CA MET A 1 6.00 -19.32 5.20
C MET A 1 6.76 -18.50 6.23
N GLU A 2 7.65 -17.62 5.82
CA GLU A 2 8.43 -16.76 6.72
C GLU A 2 7.67 -15.44 6.95
N ALA A 3 7.54 -15.01 8.22
CA ALA A 3 6.90 -13.75 8.55
C ALA A 3 7.78 -12.58 8.07
N LYS A 4 7.14 -11.54 7.56
CA LYS A 4 7.81 -10.29 7.14
C LYS A 4 7.37 -9.15 8.06
N LEU A 5 8.35 -8.37 8.53
CA LEU A 5 8.10 -7.17 9.32
C LEU A 5 7.93 -5.97 8.39
N GLN A 6 6.87 -5.21 8.60
CA GLN A 6 6.58 -3.97 7.86
C GLN A 6 6.56 -2.79 8.83
N VAL A 7 7.13 -1.66 8.40
CA VAL A 7 7.02 -0.37 9.11
C VAL A 7 6.13 0.57 8.31
N ALA A 8 5.13 1.17 8.96
CA ALA A 8 4.30 2.21 8.37
C ALA A 8 4.83 3.60 8.76
N LEU A 9 5.07 4.43 7.77
CA LEU A 9 5.60 5.78 7.94
C LEU A 9 4.45 6.80 7.88
N ASP A 10 3.72 6.93 9.00
CA ASP A 10 2.57 7.82 9.15
C ASP A 10 2.99 9.22 9.62
N PHE A 11 3.89 9.84 8.87
CA PHE A 11 4.41 11.19 9.11
C PHE A 11 3.81 12.18 8.10
N LEU A 12 3.95 13.47 8.37
CA LEU A 12 3.58 14.52 7.43
C LEU A 12 4.78 15.06 6.63
N GLU A 13 6.00 14.80 7.11
CA GLU A 13 7.24 15.31 6.53
C GLU A 13 8.15 14.17 6.09
N MET A 14 8.58 14.20 4.85
CA MET A 14 9.47 13.19 4.26
C MET A 14 10.79 13.07 5.00
N SER A 15 11.36 14.18 5.46
CA SER A 15 12.61 14.20 6.23
C SER A 15 12.54 13.35 7.48
N ARG A 16 11.42 13.42 8.21
CA ARG A 16 11.19 12.61 9.42
C ARG A 16 10.95 11.13 9.07
N ALA A 17 10.17 10.89 8.03
CA ALA A 17 9.89 9.54 7.54
C ALA A 17 11.18 8.80 7.17
N LEU A 18 12.12 9.46 6.47
CA LEU A 18 13.41 8.87 6.10
C LEU A 18 14.28 8.49 7.30
N VAL A 19 14.30 9.32 8.35
CA VAL A 19 15.07 8.99 9.56
C VAL A 19 14.55 7.68 10.16
N VAL A 20 13.24 7.57 10.35
CA VAL A 20 12.62 6.37 10.94
C VAL A 20 12.75 5.16 9.99
N ALA A 21 12.64 5.36 8.69
CA ALA A 21 12.83 4.28 7.71
C ALA A 21 14.24 3.68 7.79
N ARG A 22 15.29 4.51 7.89
CA ARG A 22 16.68 4.04 8.05
C ARG A 22 16.87 3.26 9.35
N GLU A 23 16.36 3.79 10.46
CA GLU A 23 16.40 3.09 11.75
C GLU A 23 15.68 1.73 11.70
N ALA A 24 14.53 1.66 11.01
CA ALA A 24 13.78 0.42 10.83
C ALA A 24 14.54 -0.59 9.94
N VAL A 25 15.20 -0.12 8.89
CA VAL A 25 16.04 -0.95 8.01
C VAL A 25 17.24 -1.50 8.78
N ASP A 26 17.91 -0.68 9.57
CA ASP A 26 19.00 -1.12 10.45
C ASP A 26 18.51 -2.16 11.48
N GLY A 27 17.24 -2.07 11.90
CA GLY A 27 16.55 -3.02 12.76
C GLY A 27 16.07 -4.31 12.06
N GLY A 28 16.23 -4.40 10.72
CA GLY A 28 15.90 -5.60 9.94
C GLY A 28 14.46 -5.64 9.42
N VAL A 29 13.81 -4.50 9.21
CA VAL A 29 12.49 -4.45 8.55
C VAL A 29 12.60 -4.96 7.10
N HIS A 30 11.53 -5.58 6.62
CA HIS A 30 11.48 -6.15 5.27
C HIS A 30 10.71 -5.25 4.29
N TRP A 31 9.64 -4.61 4.78
CA TRP A 31 8.74 -3.79 3.99
C TRP A 31 8.64 -2.39 4.59
N ILE A 32 8.67 -1.40 3.73
CA ILE A 32 8.58 0.02 4.09
C ILE A 32 7.33 0.58 3.45
N GLU A 33 6.43 1.13 4.26
CA GLU A 33 5.18 1.69 3.79
C GLU A 33 5.21 3.21 3.85
N ALA A 34 4.98 3.84 2.69
CA ALA A 34 4.56 5.22 2.66
C ALA A 34 3.12 5.29 3.16
N GLY A 35 2.92 5.73 4.40
CA GLY A 35 1.61 5.81 5.03
C GLY A 35 0.69 6.80 4.33
N THR A 36 -0.61 6.62 4.47
CA THR A 36 -1.62 7.51 3.88
C THR A 36 -1.38 8.99 4.24
N PRO A 37 -1.07 9.35 5.51
CA PRO A 37 -0.78 10.73 5.87
C PRO A 37 0.42 11.31 5.10
N LEU A 38 1.47 10.52 4.92
CA LEU A 38 2.66 10.93 4.19
C LEU A 38 2.36 11.17 2.71
N ILE A 39 1.66 10.24 2.07
CA ILE A 39 1.25 10.39 0.66
C ILE A 39 0.34 11.60 0.47
N LYS A 40 -0.58 11.87 1.41
CA LYS A 40 -1.46 13.05 1.35
C LYS A 40 -0.72 14.36 1.53
N SER A 41 0.36 14.37 2.30
CA SER A 41 1.17 15.58 2.54
C SER A 41 2.18 15.83 1.42
N GLU A 42 2.92 14.79 0.99
CA GLU A 42 4.07 14.89 0.09
C GLU A 42 3.78 14.41 -1.34
N GLY A 43 2.59 13.86 -1.55
CA GLY A 43 2.24 13.23 -2.81
C GLY A 43 3.00 11.91 -3.05
N LEU A 44 3.00 11.42 -4.29
CA LEU A 44 3.71 10.21 -4.67
C LEU A 44 5.25 10.37 -4.73
N ASP A 45 5.75 11.58 -4.50
CA ASP A 45 7.19 11.78 -4.31
C ASP A 45 7.69 11.04 -3.07
N ALA A 46 6.85 10.87 -2.04
CA ALA A 46 7.16 10.02 -0.90
C ALA A 46 7.54 8.59 -1.33
N VAL A 47 6.77 8.00 -2.24
CA VAL A 47 7.02 6.64 -2.76
C VAL A 47 8.30 6.61 -3.59
N ARG A 48 8.55 7.62 -4.47
CA ARG A 48 9.76 7.73 -5.29
C ARG A 48 11.01 7.80 -4.44
N ILE A 49 11.01 8.68 -3.45
CA ILE A 49 12.15 8.87 -2.54
C ILE A 49 12.44 7.59 -1.74
N LEU A 50 11.40 6.92 -1.22
CA LEU A 50 11.59 5.65 -0.51
C LEU A 50 12.14 4.55 -1.45
N ARG A 51 11.68 4.49 -2.70
CA ARG A 51 12.20 3.54 -3.68
C ARG A 51 13.67 3.82 -4.03
N GLU A 52 14.03 5.08 -4.18
CA GLU A 52 15.44 5.49 -4.46
C GLU A 52 16.36 5.18 -3.29
N GLU A 53 15.92 5.46 -2.07
CA GLU A 53 16.71 5.24 -0.86
C GLU A 53 16.83 3.74 -0.49
N PHE A 54 15.78 2.95 -0.74
CA PHE A 54 15.70 1.54 -0.34
C PHE A 54 15.37 0.62 -1.53
N PRO A 55 16.25 0.54 -2.55
CA PRO A 55 15.94 -0.17 -3.80
C PRO A 55 15.66 -1.66 -3.63
N GLU A 56 16.23 -2.30 -2.61
CA GLU A 56 16.08 -3.74 -2.36
C GLU A 56 14.86 -4.09 -1.49
N HIS A 57 14.20 -3.08 -0.88
CA HIS A 57 13.05 -3.32 -0.01
C HIS A 57 11.74 -3.30 -0.78
N THR A 58 10.75 -3.99 -0.24
CA THR A 58 9.36 -3.86 -0.70
C THR A 58 8.81 -2.52 -0.26
N ILE A 59 8.46 -1.66 -1.20
CA ILE A 59 7.82 -0.37 -0.92
C ILE A 59 6.30 -0.52 -1.09
N VAL A 60 5.57 -0.22 -0.03
CA VAL A 60 4.11 -0.23 0.01
C VAL A 60 3.61 1.21 -0.10
N ALA A 61 2.72 1.49 -1.05
CA ALA A 61 2.02 2.76 -1.17
C ALA A 61 0.60 2.62 -0.58
N ASP A 62 0.41 3.15 0.64
CA ASP A 62 -0.90 3.10 1.30
C ASP A 62 -1.83 4.21 0.76
N MET A 63 -2.25 4.01 -0.50
CA MET A 63 -3.09 4.94 -1.24
C MET A 63 -4.50 5.05 -0.66
N LYS A 64 -5.00 3.99 -0.04
CA LYS A 64 -6.41 3.84 0.36
C LYS A 64 -7.35 4.23 -0.78
N THR A 65 -7.03 3.74 -1.98
CA THR A 65 -7.80 4.01 -3.20
C THR A 65 -9.27 3.65 -2.99
N MET A 66 -10.16 4.58 -3.32
CA MET A 66 -11.61 4.41 -3.21
C MET A 66 -12.31 4.45 -4.56
N ASP A 67 -11.71 5.12 -5.54
CA ASP A 67 -12.22 5.30 -6.90
C ASP A 67 -11.06 5.43 -7.89
N ALA A 68 -11.34 5.48 -9.19
CA ALA A 68 -10.34 5.62 -10.26
C ALA A 68 -9.19 4.58 -10.16
N GLY A 69 -9.52 3.33 -9.80
CA GLY A 69 -8.57 2.29 -9.41
C GLY A 69 -7.39 2.12 -10.38
N ARG A 70 -7.64 2.04 -11.69
CA ARG A 70 -6.58 1.92 -12.70
C ARG A 70 -5.59 3.09 -12.64
N THR A 71 -6.10 4.32 -12.61
CA THR A 71 -5.26 5.53 -12.65
C THR A 71 -4.40 5.69 -11.40
N GLU A 72 -4.99 5.45 -10.22
CA GLU A 72 -4.25 5.55 -8.96
C GLU A 72 -3.19 4.45 -8.83
N MET A 73 -3.53 3.22 -9.19
CA MET A 73 -2.58 2.10 -9.19
C MET A 73 -1.45 2.29 -10.20
N GLU A 74 -1.76 2.78 -11.41
CA GLU A 74 -0.72 3.15 -12.39
C GLU A 74 0.22 4.22 -11.84
N SER A 75 -0.31 5.22 -11.16
CA SER A 75 0.49 6.29 -10.57
C SER A 75 1.41 5.78 -9.47
N ALA A 76 0.93 4.89 -8.61
CA ALA A 76 1.72 4.23 -7.57
C ALA A 76 2.83 3.35 -8.17
N ALA A 77 2.51 2.57 -9.22
CA ALA A 77 3.48 1.75 -9.93
C ALA A 77 4.60 2.58 -10.55
N LYS A 78 4.26 3.68 -11.25
CA LYS A 78 5.23 4.61 -11.84
C LYS A 78 6.08 5.34 -10.79
N ALA A 79 5.58 5.47 -9.57
CA ALA A 79 6.36 5.98 -8.44
C ALA A 79 7.30 4.93 -7.83
N GLY A 80 7.20 3.65 -8.23
CA GLY A 80 8.08 2.58 -7.78
C GLY A 80 7.52 1.72 -6.63
N ALA A 81 6.20 1.77 -6.39
CA ALA A 81 5.57 0.89 -5.42
C ALA A 81 5.68 -0.59 -5.83
N SER A 82 5.98 -1.45 -4.85
CA SER A 82 5.93 -2.92 -4.98
C SER A 82 4.53 -3.46 -4.63
N VAL A 83 3.83 -2.72 -3.78
CA VAL A 83 2.46 -3.00 -3.32
C VAL A 83 1.70 -1.68 -3.28
N ALA A 84 0.45 -1.65 -3.72
CA ALA A 84 -0.42 -0.50 -3.54
C ALA A 84 -1.76 -0.91 -2.92
N VAL A 85 -2.33 -0.02 -2.11
CA VAL A 85 -3.48 -0.34 -1.25
C VAL A 85 -4.77 0.24 -1.79
N VAL A 86 -5.80 -0.60 -1.92
CA VAL A 86 -7.19 -0.22 -2.20
C VAL A 86 -8.06 -0.49 -0.97
N LEU A 87 -9.06 0.35 -0.72
CA LEU A 87 -10.01 0.13 0.37
C LEU A 87 -11.04 -0.96 0.03
N ALA A 88 -11.36 -1.79 1.01
CA ALA A 88 -12.46 -2.75 0.91
C ALA A 88 -13.83 -2.09 0.68
N ALA A 89 -14.00 -0.83 1.07
CA ALA A 89 -15.20 -0.04 0.83
C ALA A 89 -15.37 0.40 -0.63
N ALA A 90 -14.32 0.30 -1.47
CA ALA A 90 -14.40 0.60 -2.90
C ALA A 90 -15.34 -0.37 -3.62
N SER A 91 -15.87 0.05 -4.77
CA SER A 91 -16.74 -0.83 -5.58
C SER A 91 -15.96 -2.04 -6.11
N GLU A 92 -16.67 -3.14 -6.39
CA GLU A 92 -16.06 -4.31 -7.04
C GLU A 92 -15.34 -3.93 -8.34
N SER A 93 -15.96 -3.09 -9.16
CA SER A 93 -15.36 -2.63 -10.41
C SER A 93 -14.03 -1.88 -10.18
N THR A 94 -13.97 -1.01 -9.18
CA THR A 94 -12.74 -0.30 -8.80
C THR A 94 -11.65 -1.27 -8.36
N ILE A 95 -11.99 -2.25 -7.52
CA ILE A 95 -11.02 -3.24 -7.03
C ILE A 95 -10.49 -4.11 -8.18
N ARG A 96 -11.36 -4.54 -9.10
CA ARG A 96 -10.94 -5.31 -10.28
C ARG A 96 -10.02 -4.49 -11.20
N GLU A 97 -10.29 -3.19 -11.39
CA GLU A 97 -9.40 -2.29 -12.14
C GLU A 97 -8.03 -2.13 -11.44
N CYS A 98 -8.00 -2.10 -10.10
CA CYS A 98 -6.75 -2.11 -9.34
C CYS A 98 -5.95 -3.40 -9.59
N VAL A 99 -6.61 -4.56 -9.53
CA VAL A 99 -5.98 -5.87 -9.76
C VAL A 99 -5.44 -5.98 -11.18
N GLU A 100 -6.21 -5.53 -12.18
CA GLU A 100 -5.74 -5.53 -13.56
C GLU A 100 -4.53 -4.61 -13.76
N ALA A 101 -4.54 -3.42 -13.15
CA ALA A 101 -3.38 -2.54 -13.16
C ALA A 101 -2.16 -3.21 -12.49
N GLY A 102 -2.35 -3.88 -11.34
CA GLY A 102 -1.30 -4.65 -10.70
C GLY A 102 -0.63 -5.67 -11.63
N ARG A 103 -1.43 -6.42 -12.37
CA ARG A 103 -0.95 -7.39 -13.37
C ARG A 103 -0.19 -6.71 -14.53
N ASN A 104 -0.71 -5.60 -15.02
CA ASN A 104 -0.15 -4.88 -16.17
C ASN A 104 1.19 -4.19 -15.84
N TYR A 105 1.35 -3.69 -14.62
CA TYR A 105 2.54 -2.97 -14.16
C TYR A 105 3.48 -3.81 -13.28
N GLY A 106 3.11 -5.05 -12.96
CA GLY A 106 3.98 -5.99 -12.24
C GLY A 106 4.15 -5.70 -10.74
N PHE A 107 3.13 -5.16 -10.07
CA PHE A 107 3.10 -4.95 -8.62
C PHE A 107 1.92 -5.67 -7.98
N LYS A 108 1.91 -5.79 -6.65
CA LYS A 108 0.85 -6.45 -5.89
C LYS A 108 -0.20 -5.47 -5.41
N VAL A 109 -1.45 -5.93 -5.37
CA VAL A 109 -2.57 -5.18 -4.81
C VAL A 109 -2.92 -5.72 -3.43
N GLN A 110 -2.93 -4.84 -2.44
CA GLN A 110 -3.43 -5.12 -1.10
C GLN A 110 -4.80 -4.47 -0.92
N MET A 111 -5.76 -5.22 -0.37
CA MET A 111 -7.05 -4.66 0.04
C MET A 111 -7.06 -4.45 1.55
N ASP A 112 -7.28 -3.21 1.98
CA ASP A 112 -7.41 -2.83 3.38
C ASP A 112 -8.86 -2.98 3.84
N LEU A 113 -9.07 -3.81 4.88
CA LEU A 113 -10.38 -4.12 5.45
C LEU A 113 -10.83 -3.11 6.51
N VAL A 114 -10.08 -2.02 6.72
CA VAL A 114 -10.39 -1.04 7.76
C VAL A 114 -11.85 -0.59 7.72
N SER A 115 -12.52 -0.66 8.87
CA SER A 115 -13.91 -0.22 9.05
C SER A 115 -14.95 -0.88 8.11
N HIS A 116 -14.60 -1.96 7.41
CA HIS A 116 -15.59 -2.67 6.58
C HIS A 116 -16.58 -3.44 7.47
N PRO A 117 -17.90 -3.33 7.24
CA PRO A 117 -18.92 -3.92 8.13
C PRO A 117 -18.91 -5.46 8.14
N ASP A 118 -18.48 -6.08 7.05
CA ASP A 118 -18.33 -7.54 6.94
C ASP A 118 -16.96 -7.88 6.34
N PRO A 119 -15.88 -7.80 7.15
CA PRO A 119 -14.51 -7.97 6.64
C PRO A 119 -14.23 -9.40 6.19
N VAL A 120 -14.82 -10.40 6.81
CA VAL A 120 -14.59 -11.81 6.46
C VAL A 120 -15.14 -12.12 5.06
N ARG A 121 -16.38 -11.78 4.81
CA ARG A 121 -17.00 -11.95 3.50
C ARG A 121 -16.23 -11.17 2.44
N ARG A 122 -15.88 -9.92 2.74
CA ARG A 122 -15.14 -9.06 1.80
C ARG A 122 -13.77 -9.60 1.46
N ALA A 123 -13.07 -10.21 2.41
CA ALA A 123 -11.79 -10.87 2.15
C ALA A 123 -11.94 -12.07 1.20
N VAL A 124 -13.01 -12.87 1.35
CA VAL A 124 -13.29 -13.98 0.43
C VAL A 124 -13.57 -13.47 -0.99
N GLU A 125 -14.43 -12.45 -1.13
CA GLU A 125 -14.71 -11.80 -2.41
C GLU A 125 -13.41 -11.27 -3.07
N ALA A 126 -12.53 -10.63 -2.29
CA ALA A 126 -11.25 -10.10 -2.76
C ALA A 126 -10.34 -11.20 -3.32
N CYS A 127 -10.29 -12.35 -2.68
CA CYS A 127 -9.54 -13.51 -3.19
C CYS A 127 -10.09 -13.97 -4.56
N GLU A 128 -11.41 -14.00 -4.72
CA GLU A 128 -12.06 -14.35 -6.00
C GLU A 128 -11.77 -13.31 -7.10
N TRP A 129 -11.61 -12.05 -6.73
CA TRP A 129 -11.26 -10.97 -7.66
C TRP A 129 -9.77 -10.92 -8.00
N GLY A 130 -8.94 -11.67 -7.28
CA GLY A 130 -7.52 -11.80 -7.52
C GLY A 130 -6.65 -10.77 -6.80
N VAL A 131 -7.13 -10.22 -5.68
CA VAL A 131 -6.33 -9.39 -4.78
C VAL A 131 -5.21 -10.25 -4.17
N ASP A 132 -3.99 -9.72 -4.11
CA ASP A 132 -2.81 -10.47 -3.68
C ASP A 132 -2.66 -10.56 -2.16
N ILE A 133 -3.07 -9.50 -1.45
CA ILE A 133 -2.85 -9.35 0.00
C ILE A 133 -4.11 -8.79 0.66
N ILE A 134 -4.47 -9.37 1.79
CA ILE A 134 -5.55 -8.86 2.65
C ILE A 134 -4.94 -8.15 3.85
N GLY A 135 -5.23 -6.86 3.99
CA GLY A 135 -4.84 -6.04 5.13
C GLY A 135 -5.88 -6.11 6.24
N VAL A 136 -5.57 -6.83 7.33
CA VAL A 136 -6.41 -6.86 8.54
C VAL A 136 -6.03 -5.66 9.40
N HIS A 137 -6.79 -4.58 9.25
CA HIS A 137 -6.46 -3.28 9.81
C HIS A 137 -7.44 -2.90 10.92
N CYS A 138 -6.89 -2.54 12.09
CA CYS A 138 -7.64 -1.92 13.18
C CYS A 138 -7.39 -0.41 13.14
N PRO A 139 -8.44 0.44 13.06
CA PRO A 139 -8.25 1.89 13.02
C PRO A 139 -7.54 2.41 14.27
N ILE A 140 -6.83 3.53 14.15
CA ILE A 140 -6.08 4.16 15.25
C ILE A 140 -7.01 4.86 16.24
N ASP A 141 -8.13 5.42 15.77
CA ASP A 141 -9.13 6.23 16.50
C ASP A 141 -10.45 5.51 16.75
#